data_78dcf55b66ee427455ec36645386d024
#
_entry.id   78dcf55b66ee427455ec36645386d024
#
_cell.length_a   1.000
_cell.length_b   1.000
_cell.length_c   1.000
_cell.angle_alpha   90.00
_cell.angle_beta   90.00
_cell.angle_gamma   90.00
#
_symmetry.space_group_name_H-M   'P 1'
#
loop_
_entity.id
_entity.type
_entity.pdbx_description
1 polymer ?
#
loop_
_entity_poly.entity_id
_entity_poly.type
_entity_poly.pdbx_seq_one_letter_code
_entity_poly.pdbx_strand_id
1 'polypeptide(L)'
;MRLVQLSRHSIAFPSPEGALREPNGLLALGGDLSPARLLMAYQRGIFPWFSPGDPILWWSPDPRAVLWPESLHISRSMKRFHKRSPYRVTMNYAFGQVIEGCASDREEGTWITRGVVEAYHRLHELGHAHSIEVWREDELVGGMYGVAQGTLFCGESMFSRMENCLLYTSPSPRDTER
;
A
#
# COMPACT_ATOMS: atom_id res chain seq x y z
N MET A 1 11.17 12.59 23.44
CA MET A 1 11.63 11.43 22.67
C MET A 1 12.35 11.94 21.43
N ARG A 2 13.47 11.36 21.01
CA ARG A 2 14.27 11.89 19.90
C ARG A 2 14.07 11.01 18.68
N LEU A 3 13.68 11.59 17.54
CA LEU A 3 13.53 10.89 16.27
C LEU A 3 14.88 10.26 15.86
N VAL A 4 14.86 8.97 15.48
CA VAL A 4 16.07 8.21 15.17
C VAL A 4 16.42 8.38 13.70
N GLN A 5 17.67 8.76 13.41
CA GLN A 5 18.20 8.77 12.05
C GLN A 5 18.81 7.40 11.72
N LEU A 6 18.28 6.76 10.67
CA LEU A 6 18.75 5.45 10.22
C LEU A 6 20.04 5.57 9.42
N SER A 7 20.99 4.66 9.70
CA SER A 7 22.21 4.50 8.91
C SER A 7 21.91 3.82 7.58
N ARG A 8 22.63 4.17 6.52
CA ARG A 8 22.60 3.44 5.24
C ARG A 8 23.34 2.08 5.30
N HIS A 9 24.20 1.90 6.32
CA HIS A 9 25.02 0.68 6.47
C HIS A 9 24.37 -0.41 7.33
N SER A 10 23.16 -0.18 7.85
CA SER A 10 22.43 -1.14 8.67
C SER A 10 20.95 -1.08 8.35
N ILE A 11 20.31 -2.23 8.15
CA ILE A 11 18.87 -2.36 7.91
C ILE A 11 18.06 -2.32 9.21
N ALA A 12 18.70 -2.21 10.37
CA ALA A 12 18.03 -2.21 11.67
C ALA A 12 17.11 -1.00 11.86
N PHE A 13 16.02 -1.24 12.57
CA PHE A 13 15.07 -0.22 13.01
C PHE A 13 15.02 -0.16 14.54
N PRO A 14 14.69 1.01 15.13
CA PRO A 14 14.33 1.08 16.54
C PRO A 14 13.05 0.25 16.82
N SER A 15 12.72 0.03 18.11
CA SER A 15 11.46 -0.62 18.46
C SER A 15 10.27 0.23 17.98
N PRO A 16 9.24 -0.37 17.34
CA PRO A 16 8.00 0.32 16.98
C PRO A 16 7.30 0.99 18.17
N GLU A 17 7.43 0.44 19.38
CA GLU A 17 6.92 1.03 20.63
C GLU A 17 7.51 2.40 20.91
N GLY A 18 8.66 2.73 20.31
CA GLY A 18 9.33 4.00 20.37
C GLY A 18 8.78 5.07 19.43
N ALA A 19 7.76 4.77 18.62
CA ALA A 19 7.15 5.74 17.70
C ALA A 19 6.52 6.93 18.45
N LEU A 20 6.51 8.08 17.79
CA LEU A 20 5.89 9.29 18.36
C LEU A 20 4.37 9.10 18.46
N ARG A 21 3.77 9.72 19.45
CA ARG A 21 2.30 9.83 19.58
C ARG A 21 1.75 10.98 18.74
N GLU A 22 2.56 12.03 18.54
CA GLU A 22 2.23 13.22 17.74
C GLU A 22 3.46 13.62 16.91
N PRO A 23 3.42 13.50 15.57
CA PRO A 23 2.40 12.82 14.77
C PRO A 23 2.41 11.30 15.04
N ASN A 24 1.20 10.68 15.09
CA ASN A 24 1.06 9.27 15.45
C ASN A 24 1.84 8.35 14.54
N GLY A 25 2.77 7.60 15.12
CA GLY A 25 3.50 6.53 14.44
C GLY A 25 4.82 6.94 13.80
N LEU A 26 5.22 8.21 13.79
CA LEU A 26 6.52 8.59 13.25
C LEU A 26 7.65 7.98 14.10
N LEU A 27 8.45 7.10 13.49
CA LEU A 27 9.44 6.28 14.18
C LEU A 27 10.89 6.69 13.89
N ALA A 28 11.21 6.91 12.62
CA ALA A 28 12.57 7.18 12.20
C ALA A 28 12.61 7.94 10.86
N LEU A 29 13.80 8.47 10.53
CA LEU A 29 14.07 9.11 9.24
C LEU A 29 15.35 8.60 8.60
N GLY A 30 15.47 8.75 7.28
CA GLY A 30 16.66 8.39 6.50
C GLY A 30 16.73 6.91 6.13
N GLY A 31 17.95 6.36 6.02
CA GLY A 31 18.16 5.03 5.48
C GLY A 31 18.07 5.00 3.94
N ASP A 32 17.47 3.94 3.41
CA ASP A 32 17.26 3.69 1.98
C ASP A 32 15.99 2.88 1.74
N LEU A 33 15.60 2.66 0.48
CA LEU A 33 14.46 1.83 0.08
C LEU A 33 14.91 0.46 -0.49
N SER A 34 16.05 -0.06 -0.02
CA SER A 34 16.50 -1.39 -0.45
C SER A 34 15.49 -2.47 -0.06
N PRO A 35 15.36 -3.55 -0.86
CA PRO A 35 14.45 -4.65 -0.55
C PRO A 35 14.65 -5.23 0.86
N ALA A 36 15.90 -5.40 1.29
CA ALA A 36 16.21 -5.93 2.61
C ALA A 36 15.67 -5.03 3.74
N ARG A 37 15.80 -3.70 3.60
CA ARG A 37 15.28 -2.74 4.57
C ARG A 37 13.75 -2.71 4.55
N LEU A 38 13.13 -2.68 3.37
CA LEU A 38 11.67 -2.68 3.24
C LEU A 38 11.07 -3.94 3.87
N LEU A 39 11.62 -5.12 3.57
CA LEU A 39 11.14 -6.38 4.15
C LEU A 39 11.32 -6.41 5.69
N MET A 40 12.44 -5.93 6.20
CA MET A 40 12.66 -5.78 7.65
C MET A 40 11.63 -4.83 8.27
N ALA A 41 11.29 -3.74 7.60
CA ALA A 41 10.29 -2.79 8.06
C ALA A 41 8.90 -3.45 8.13
N TYR A 42 8.43 -4.04 7.04
CA TYR A 42 7.12 -4.69 6.97
C TYR A 42 6.96 -5.84 7.98
N GLN A 43 8.00 -6.63 8.22
CA GLN A 43 8.01 -7.68 9.26
C GLN A 43 7.74 -7.14 10.67
N ARG A 44 8.00 -5.84 10.89
CA ARG A 44 7.84 -5.17 12.18
C ARG A 44 6.68 -4.17 12.21
N GLY A 45 5.81 -4.18 11.20
CA GLY A 45 4.68 -3.27 11.10
C GLY A 45 5.08 -1.82 10.77
N ILE A 46 6.29 -1.64 10.20
CA ILE A 46 6.85 -0.33 9.82
C ILE A 46 6.73 -0.17 8.31
N PHE A 47 6.42 1.04 7.85
CA PHE A 47 6.34 1.36 6.42
C PHE A 47 6.90 2.76 6.12
N PRO A 48 7.41 3.01 4.90
CA PRO A 48 7.86 4.33 4.49
C PRO A 48 6.67 5.17 3.99
N TRP A 49 6.62 6.44 4.40
CA TRP A 49 5.70 7.42 3.84
C TRP A 49 6.28 8.82 4.03
N PHE A 50 6.51 9.55 2.94
CA PHE A 50 7.18 10.86 2.91
C PHE A 50 6.84 11.62 1.63
N SER A 51 6.93 12.95 1.65
CA SER A 51 6.68 13.80 0.49
C SER A 51 7.92 13.95 -0.39
N PRO A 52 7.77 14.30 -1.69
CA PRO A 52 8.89 14.64 -2.54
C PRO A 52 9.73 15.76 -1.91
N GLY A 53 11.05 15.55 -1.82
CA GLY A 53 11.99 16.48 -1.19
C GLY A 53 12.24 16.24 0.29
N ASP A 54 11.39 15.50 0.96
CA ASP A 54 11.62 15.09 2.35
C ASP A 54 12.63 13.92 2.44
N PRO A 55 13.31 13.75 3.58
CA PRO A 55 14.00 12.50 3.87
C PRO A 55 12.98 11.35 3.93
N ILE A 56 13.43 10.12 3.71
CA ILE A 56 12.58 8.94 3.92
C ILE A 56 12.11 8.95 5.37
N LEU A 57 10.79 8.95 5.59
CA LEU A 57 10.17 8.84 6.91
C LEU A 57 9.56 7.46 7.08
N TRP A 58 9.77 6.87 8.26
CA TRP A 58 9.30 5.54 8.62
C TRP A 58 8.28 5.61 9.73
N TRP A 59 7.17 4.88 9.55
CA TRP A 59 5.98 4.99 10.38
C TRP A 59 5.54 3.64 10.94
N SER A 60 5.07 3.66 12.18
CA SER A 60 4.39 2.52 12.84
C SER A 60 3.29 3.08 13.75
N PRO A 61 2.13 3.47 13.21
CA PRO A 61 1.03 4.03 13.98
C PRO A 61 0.37 3.00 14.89
N ASP A 62 -0.12 3.48 16.04
CA ASP A 62 -0.93 2.72 16.98
C ASP A 62 -2.13 3.59 17.42
N PRO A 63 -3.38 3.13 17.26
CA PRO A 63 -3.81 1.82 16.71
C PRO A 63 -3.59 1.69 15.19
N ARG A 64 -3.50 0.45 14.70
CA ARG A 64 -3.40 0.11 13.29
C ARG A 64 -4.74 -0.42 12.76
N ALA A 65 -5.24 0.18 11.68
CA ALA A 65 -6.42 -0.33 10.99
C ALA A 65 -6.09 -1.66 10.31
N VAL A 66 -6.94 -2.66 10.52
CA VAL A 66 -6.83 -3.99 9.91
C VAL A 66 -8.19 -4.43 9.38
N LEU A 67 -8.18 -5.17 8.27
CA LEU A 67 -9.36 -5.81 7.70
C LEU A 67 -9.21 -7.33 7.84
N TRP A 68 -10.15 -7.96 8.53
CA TRP A 68 -10.25 -9.40 8.60
C TRP A 68 -11.15 -9.90 7.48
N PRO A 69 -10.69 -10.79 6.58
CA PRO A 69 -11.50 -11.30 5.46
C PRO A 69 -12.82 -11.90 5.92
N GLU A 70 -12.83 -12.58 7.06
CA GLU A 70 -14.02 -13.23 7.64
C GLU A 70 -15.06 -12.21 8.13
N SER A 71 -14.63 -11.01 8.48
CA SER A 71 -15.51 -9.92 8.97
C SER A 71 -15.99 -9.00 7.85
N LEU A 72 -15.61 -9.29 6.59
CA LEU A 72 -15.96 -8.45 5.45
C LEU A 72 -17.47 -8.46 5.19
N HIS A 73 -18.12 -7.32 5.39
CA HIS A 73 -19.52 -7.15 5.02
C HIS A 73 -19.65 -6.76 3.55
N ILE A 74 -20.25 -7.65 2.74
CA ILE A 74 -20.59 -7.36 1.35
C ILE A 74 -22.08 -7.08 1.25
N SER A 75 -22.45 -5.83 0.93
CA SER A 75 -23.83 -5.42 0.81
C SER A 75 -24.59 -6.18 -0.30
N ARG A 76 -25.93 -6.21 -0.22
CA ARG A 76 -26.78 -6.86 -1.26
C ARG A 76 -26.61 -6.19 -2.63
N SER A 77 -26.42 -4.88 -2.66
CA SER A 77 -26.18 -4.13 -3.91
C SER A 77 -24.83 -4.52 -4.54
N MET A 78 -23.76 -4.64 -3.73
CA MET A 78 -22.45 -5.10 -4.20
C MET A 78 -22.50 -6.52 -4.74
N LYS A 79 -23.16 -7.45 -4.03
CA LYS A 79 -23.35 -8.84 -4.53
C LYS A 79 -24.10 -8.88 -5.85
N ARG A 80 -25.08 -7.99 -6.04
CA ARG A 80 -25.85 -7.87 -7.28
C ARG A 80 -25.02 -7.28 -8.40
N PHE A 81 -24.23 -6.25 -8.12
CA PHE A 81 -23.30 -5.63 -9.06
C PHE A 81 -22.25 -6.65 -9.51
N HIS A 82 -21.62 -7.36 -8.58
CA HIS A 82 -20.59 -8.37 -8.89
C HIS A 82 -21.09 -9.43 -9.87
N LYS A 83 -22.35 -9.91 -9.73
CA LYS A 83 -22.91 -10.90 -10.66
C LYS A 83 -23.12 -10.41 -12.09
N ARG A 84 -23.18 -9.08 -12.31
CA ARG A 84 -23.41 -8.43 -13.62
C ARG A 84 -22.25 -7.55 -14.04
N SER A 85 -21.16 -7.64 -13.32
CA SER A 85 -20.01 -6.78 -13.51
C SER A 85 -19.40 -6.93 -14.91
N PRO A 86 -19.09 -5.82 -15.60
CA PRO A 86 -18.35 -5.84 -16.85
C PRO A 86 -16.83 -5.96 -16.62
N TYR A 87 -16.39 -6.07 -15.36
CA TYR A 87 -14.98 -6.05 -15.02
C TYR A 87 -14.37 -7.44 -14.94
N ARG A 88 -13.14 -7.55 -15.44
CA ARG A 88 -12.24 -8.69 -15.26
C ARG A 88 -11.19 -8.33 -14.24
N VAL A 89 -10.85 -9.26 -13.35
CA VAL A 89 -9.82 -9.06 -12.30
C VAL A 89 -8.63 -9.98 -12.61
N THR A 90 -7.43 -9.44 -12.48
CA THR A 90 -6.16 -10.18 -12.55
C THR A 90 -5.30 -9.88 -11.34
N MET A 91 -4.26 -10.67 -11.14
CA MET A 91 -3.26 -10.46 -10.10
C MET A 91 -1.87 -10.60 -10.70
N ASN A 92 -0.99 -9.66 -10.39
CA ASN A 92 0.42 -9.65 -10.86
C ASN A 92 0.58 -9.61 -12.39
N TYR A 93 -0.44 -9.18 -13.12
CA TYR A 93 -0.40 -9.14 -14.58
C TYR A 93 0.21 -7.84 -15.11
N ALA A 94 -0.01 -6.73 -14.41
CA ALA A 94 0.40 -5.40 -14.85
C ALA A 94 0.84 -4.50 -13.67
N PHE A 95 1.71 -5.01 -12.80
CA PHE A 95 2.18 -4.31 -11.60
C PHE A 95 2.67 -2.88 -11.91
N GLY A 96 3.47 -2.71 -12.99
CA GLY A 96 3.96 -1.41 -13.40
C GLY A 96 2.86 -0.42 -13.71
N GLN A 97 1.84 -0.83 -14.46
CA GLN A 97 0.71 0.04 -14.78
C GLN A 97 -0.11 0.39 -13.54
N VAL A 98 -0.22 -0.52 -12.58
CA VAL A 98 -0.93 -0.27 -11.32
C VAL A 98 -0.22 0.77 -10.47
N ILE A 99 1.09 0.63 -10.23
CA ILE A 99 1.84 1.59 -9.41
C ILE A 99 1.94 2.97 -10.09
N GLU A 100 2.06 3.02 -11.41
CA GLU A 100 2.01 4.25 -12.20
C GLU A 100 0.63 4.91 -12.12
N GLY A 101 -0.47 4.13 -12.22
CA GLY A 101 -1.83 4.63 -12.03
C GLY A 101 -2.02 5.22 -10.62
N CYS A 102 -1.49 4.56 -9.59
CA CYS A 102 -1.52 5.09 -8.22
C CYS A 102 -0.71 6.38 -8.05
N ALA A 103 0.35 6.56 -8.84
CA ALA A 103 1.19 7.75 -8.79
C ALA A 103 0.59 8.95 -9.55
N SER A 104 -0.09 8.70 -10.70
CA SER A 104 -0.56 9.75 -11.62
C SER A 104 -1.95 10.27 -11.31
N ASP A 105 -2.86 9.47 -10.76
CA ASP A 105 -4.27 9.81 -10.57
C ASP A 105 -4.56 10.66 -9.31
N ARG A 106 -3.60 11.52 -8.90
CA ARG A 106 -3.73 12.39 -7.71
C ARG A 106 -3.55 13.86 -8.07
N GLU A 107 -4.61 14.65 -7.96
CA GLU A 107 -4.62 16.09 -8.24
C GLU A 107 -3.68 16.89 -7.31
N GLU A 108 -3.51 16.48 -6.06
CA GLU A 108 -2.69 17.15 -5.03
C GLU A 108 -1.22 16.71 -5.01
N GLY A 109 -0.77 15.93 -6.00
CA GLY A 109 0.56 15.31 -6.02
C GLY A 109 0.60 13.96 -5.31
N THR A 110 1.73 13.27 -5.44
CA THR A 110 1.89 11.90 -4.93
C THR A 110 3.15 11.75 -4.10
N TRP A 111 3.06 10.93 -3.06
CA TRP A 111 4.23 10.43 -2.33
C TRP A 111 4.95 9.30 -3.09
N ILE A 112 4.31 8.73 -4.13
CA ILE A 112 4.88 7.65 -4.94
C ILE A 112 5.85 8.28 -5.95
N THR A 113 7.03 8.62 -5.47
CA THR A 113 8.13 9.16 -6.28
C THR A 113 8.72 8.06 -7.18
N ARG A 114 9.54 8.44 -8.16
CA ARG A 114 10.27 7.48 -9.00
C ARG A 114 11.06 6.47 -8.18
N GLY A 115 11.74 6.91 -7.11
CA GLY A 115 12.48 6.01 -6.21
C GLY A 115 11.57 5.01 -5.49
N VAL A 116 10.36 5.41 -5.12
CA VAL A 116 9.34 4.51 -4.56
C VAL A 116 8.87 3.51 -5.61
N VAL A 117 8.56 3.94 -6.83
CA VAL A 117 8.18 3.05 -7.94
C VAL A 117 9.25 1.99 -8.19
N GLU A 118 10.52 2.39 -8.33
CA GLU A 118 11.65 1.48 -8.55
C GLU A 118 11.80 0.47 -7.39
N ALA A 119 11.68 0.92 -6.15
CA ALA A 119 11.81 0.08 -4.96
C ALA A 119 10.71 -1.00 -4.88
N TYR A 120 9.45 -0.63 -5.12
CA TYR A 120 8.34 -1.59 -5.07
C TYR A 120 8.29 -2.50 -6.31
N HIS A 121 8.75 -2.03 -7.47
CA HIS A 121 9.00 -2.90 -8.62
C HIS A 121 10.01 -4.00 -8.26
N ARG A 122 11.10 -3.62 -7.59
CA ARG A 122 12.11 -4.59 -7.16
C ARG A 122 11.54 -5.60 -6.15
N LEU A 123 10.69 -5.16 -5.21
CA LEU A 123 9.97 -6.09 -4.33
C LEU A 123 9.03 -7.03 -5.10
N HIS A 124 8.38 -6.54 -6.15
CA HIS A 124 7.53 -7.36 -7.02
C HIS A 124 8.33 -8.43 -7.76
N GLU A 125 9.45 -8.08 -8.37
CA GLU A 125 10.37 -9.04 -9.02
C GLU A 125 10.86 -10.12 -8.06
N LEU A 126 11.04 -9.78 -6.77
CA LEU A 126 11.44 -10.71 -5.71
C LEU A 126 10.26 -11.51 -5.14
N GLY A 127 9.03 -11.28 -5.60
CA GLY A 127 7.84 -12.01 -5.16
C GLY A 127 7.24 -11.54 -3.84
N HIS A 128 7.56 -10.34 -3.37
CA HIS A 128 7.07 -9.79 -2.10
C HIS A 128 5.99 -8.71 -2.27
N ALA A 129 6.00 -7.97 -3.38
CA ALA A 129 4.95 -7.03 -3.71
C ALA A 129 4.03 -7.59 -4.80
N HIS A 130 2.73 -7.33 -4.66
CA HIS A 130 1.70 -7.85 -5.55
C HIS A 130 0.74 -6.75 -5.94
N SER A 131 0.16 -6.92 -7.14
CA SER A 131 -0.91 -6.06 -7.65
C SER A 131 -2.19 -6.83 -7.91
N ILE A 132 -3.31 -6.13 -7.78
CA ILE A 132 -4.62 -6.58 -8.24
C ILE A 132 -5.07 -5.55 -9.27
N GLU A 133 -5.44 -6.00 -10.45
CA GLU A 133 -5.88 -5.18 -11.56
C GLU A 133 -7.37 -5.38 -11.83
N VAL A 134 -8.05 -4.30 -12.16
CA VAL A 134 -9.43 -4.30 -12.62
C VAL A 134 -9.50 -3.75 -14.03
N TRP A 135 -9.98 -4.56 -14.95
CA TRP A 135 -10.06 -4.28 -16.37
C TRP A 135 -11.50 -4.16 -16.84
N ARG A 136 -11.75 -3.22 -17.71
CA ARG A 136 -12.95 -3.18 -18.53
C ARG A 136 -12.52 -3.39 -19.99
N GLU A 137 -12.89 -4.52 -20.58
CA GLU A 137 -12.31 -4.96 -21.83
C GLU A 137 -10.78 -5.06 -21.70
N ASP A 138 -10.01 -4.28 -22.47
CA ASP A 138 -8.54 -4.23 -22.42
C ASP A 138 -8.00 -2.99 -21.69
N GLU A 139 -8.87 -2.16 -21.12
CA GLU A 139 -8.49 -0.94 -20.39
C GLU A 139 -8.34 -1.23 -18.90
N LEU A 140 -7.21 -0.81 -18.31
CA LEU A 140 -6.97 -0.86 -16.87
C LEU A 140 -7.70 0.31 -16.19
N VAL A 141 -8.83 0.01 -15.55
CA VAL A 141 -9.74 1.00 -14.96
C VAL A 141 -9.61 1.16 -13.46
N GLY A 142 -8.87 0.29 -12.82
CA GLY A 142 -8.56 0.37 -11.40
C GLY A 142 -7.54 -0.65 -10.98
N GLY A 143 -6.95 -0.46 -9.82
CA GLY A 143 -6.00 -1.38 -9.27
C GLY A 143 -5.50 -0.97 -7.90
N MET A 144 -4.86 -1.91 -7.23
CA MET A 144 -4.13 -1.69 -5.99
C MET A 144 -2.84 -2.48 -6.00
N TYR A 145 -1.85 -2.02 -5.25
CA TYR A 145 -0.67 -2.81 -4.95
C TYR A 145 -0.38 -2.82 -3.44
N GLY A 146 0.40 -3.80 -3.02
CA GLY A 146 0.80 -3.95 -1.64
C GLY A 146 1.88 -4.98 -1.45
N VAL A 147 2.30 -5.17 -0.21
CA VAL A 147 3.37 -6.08 0.21
C VAL A 147 2.78 -7.23 1.01
N ALA A 148 3.13 -8.46 0.64
CA ALA A 148 2.75 -9.67 1.37
C ALA A 148 3.84 -10.05 2.38
N GLN A 149 3.41 -10.32 3.62
CA GLN A 149 4.26 -10.80 4.71
C GLN A 149 3.56 -11.95 5.43
N GLY A 150 3.91 -13.18 5.08
CA GLY A 150 3.22 -14.35 5.60
C GLY A 150 1.73 -14.32 5.25
N THR A 151 0.87 -14.26 6.26
CA THR A 151 -0.60 -14.19 6.10
C THR A 151 -1.14 -12.75 6.06
N LEU A 152 -0.26 -11.74 6.17
CA LEU A 152 -0.64 -10.33 6.15
C LEU A 152 -0.39 -9.74 4.76
N PHE A 153 -1.35 -8.99 4.24
CA PHE A 153 -1.20 -8.15 3.06
C PHE A 153 -1.31 -6.66 3.45
N CYS A 154 -0.23 -5.93 3.25
CA CYS A 154 -0.18 -4.49 3.49
C CYS A 154 -0.52 -3.75 2.19
N GLY A 155 -1.77 -3.25 2.08
CA GLY A 155 -2.17 -2.40 0.96
C GLY A 155 -1.46 -1.04 1.02
N GLU A 156 -0.79 -0.67 -0.06
CA GLU A 156 0.01 0.57 -0.14
C GLU A 156 -0.77 1.71 -0.79
N SER A 157 -1.31 1.46 -1.96
CA SER A 157 -2.08 2.45 -2.70
C SER A 157 -3.03 1.81 -3.68
N MET A 158 -4.04 2.59 -4.10
CA MET A 158 -5.02 2.18 -5.08
C MET A 158 -5.44 3.37 -5.93
N PHE A 159 -5.95 3.10 -7.14
CA PHE A 159 -6.57 4.08 -8.02
C PHE A 159 -7.86 3.53 -8.63
N SER A 160 -8.76 4.43 -9.04
CA SER A 160 -10.05 4.09 -9.65
C SER A 160 -10.39 5.14 -10.70
N ARG A 161 -10.62 4.70 -11.93
CA ARG A 161 -11.06 5.54 -13.07
C ARG A 161 -12.52 5.35 -13.43
N MET A 162 -13.16 4.32 -12.86
CA MET A 162 -14.57 4.01 -13.09
C MET A 162 -15.29 3.66 -11.79
N GLU A 163 -16.59 3.91 -11.75
CA GLU A 163 -17.42 3.59 -10.60
C GLU A 163 -17.38 2.10 -10.26
N ASN A 164 -17.34 1.82 -8.97
CA ASN A 164 -17.37 0.47 -8.39
C ASN A 164 -16.23 -0.48 -8.77
N CYS A 165 -15.21 -0.04 -9.51
CA CYS A 165 -14.09 -0.93 -9.85
C CYS A 165 -13.23 -1.30 -8.62
N LEU A 166 -13.08 -0.41 -7.63
CA LEU A 166 -12.33 -0.70 -6.40
C LEU A 166 -13.01 -1.72 -5.47
N LEU A 167 -14.28 -2.05 -5.69
CA LEU A 167 -14.96 -3.12 -4.93
C LEU A 167 -14.29 -4.48 -5.11
N TYR A 168 -13.50 -4.65 -6.16
CA TYR A 168 -12.76 -5.88 -6.45
C TYR A 168 -11.37 -5.90 -5.84
N THR A 169 -10.88 -4.76 -5.34
CA THR A 169 -9.52 -4.65 -4.79
C THR A 169 -9.52 -4.61 -3.27
N SER A 170 -10.38 -3.80 -2.67
CA SER A 170 -10.55 -3.72 -1.21
C SER A 170 -11.82 -2.96 -0.88
N PRO A 171 -12.64 -3.41 0.07
CA PRO A 171 -13.71 -2.58 0.60
C PRO A 171 -13.10 -1.39 1.34
N SER A 172 -13.66 -0.20 1.13
CA SER A 172 -13.27 0.98 1.88
C SER A 172 -13.56 0.80 3.37
N PRO A 173 -12.70 1.26 4.29
CA PRO A 173 -13.02 1.32 5.72
C PRO A 173 -14.35 2.04 6.01
N ARG A 174 -14.79 2.98 5.16
CA ARG A 174 -16.08 3.67 5.27
C ARG A 174 -17.27 2.75 5.04
N ASP A 175 -17.09 1.60 4.39
CA ASP A 175 -18.17 0.62 4.15
C ASP A 175 -18.37 -0.33 5.35
N THR A 176 -17.47 -0.32 6.33
CA THR A 176 -17.55 -1.14 7.56
C THR A 176 -18.11 -0.37 8.76
N GLU A 177 -18.29 0.96 8.67
CA GLU A 177 -18.79 1.82 9.76
C GLU A 177 -20.29 2.11 9.70
N ARG A 178 -21.10 1.29 8.99
CA ARG A 178 -22.56 1.41 8.96
C ARG A 178 -23.26 0.16 9.45
#